data_1c312b44a80ea327317ede65442d65f8
#
_entry.id   1c312b44a80ea327317ede65442d65f8
#
_cell.length_a   1.000
_cell.length_b   1.000
_cell.length_c   1.000
_cell.angle_alpha   90.00
_cell.angle_beta   90.00
_cell.angle_gamma   90.00
#
_symmetry.space_group_name_H-M   'P 1'
#
loop_
_entity.id
_entity.type
_entity.pdbx_description
1 polymer ?
#
loop_
_entity_poly.entity_id
_entity_poly.type
_entity_poly.pdbx_seq_one_letter_code
_entity_poly.pdbx_strand_id
1 'polypeptide(L)'
;VNINPIQLFDTESSTFTYILVAPGESDAVIIDPVERHWERDLRHIDRLGLRLRYVLETHAHADHVTSAGRLCEKTGALAAAPSGCGILPAELQLNDGELIRFGQAEEIRVLHTPGHTAGSMSYVWRGNVFTGDTLLIDGCGRTDFQSGSADALYDSVHAKLFALPDDTRMWPGHDYKGQSVSTIRWEKRHNARLAGRSREDFVRLMGELNLPKPTLIDVAVPANQNLGLPHGA
;
A
#
# COMPACT_ATOMS: atom_id res chain seq x y z
N VAL A 1 16.44 -13.85 -7.73
CA VAL A 1 16.65 -13.93 -6.26
C VAL A 1 15.59 -13.04 -5.61
N ASN A 2 14.75 -13.63 -4.74
CA ASN A 2 13.78 -12.85 -3.98
C ASN A 2 14.54 -12.00 -2.95
N ILE A 3 14.34 -10.68 -3.00
CA ILE A 3 14.90 -9.73 -2.06
C ILE A 3 13.77 -9.26 -1.16
N ASN A 4 13.98 -9.26 0.15
CA ASN A 4 12.99 -8.76 1.08
C ASN A 4 13.05 -7.23 1.13
N PRO A 5 11.90 -6.57 1.25
CA PRO A 5 11.85 -5.16 1.63
C PRO A 5 12.34 -4.99 3.07
N ILE A 6 12.76 -3.78 3.43
CA ILE A 6 12.85 -3.38 4.82
C ILE A 6 11.42 -3.04 5.25
N GLN A 7 10.90 -3.78 6.23
CA GLN A 7 9.55 -3.58 6.76
C GLN A 7 9.62 -2.83 8.08
N LEU A 8 8.92 -1.72 8.18
CA LEU A 8 8.80 -0.88 9.37
C LEU A 8 7.35 -0.88 9.83
N PHE A 9 7.12 -0.78 11.14
CA PHE A 9 5.77 -0.86 11.70
C PHE A 9 5.44 0.34 12.57
N ASP A 10 4.24 0.86 12.41
CA ASP A 10 3.60 1.80 13.31
C ASP A 10 2.57 1.08 14.18
N THR A 11 2.82 1.06 15.48
CA THR A 11 1.97 0.34 16.44
C THR A 11 0.64 1.04 16.71
N GLU A 12 0.53 2.34 16.43
CA GLU A 12 -0.67 3.12 16.75
C GLU A 12 -1.75 2.95 15.68
N SER A 13 -1.36 3.02 14.40
CA SER A 13 -2.27 2.74 13.27
C SER A 13 -2.22 1.28 12.81
N SER A 14 -1.29 0.47 13.34
CA SER A 14 -1.01 -0.89 12.88
C SER A 14 -0.59 -0.97 11.40
N THR A 15 0.08 0.08 10.91
CA THR A 15 0.48 0.23 9.51
C THR A 15 1.89 -0.26 9.27
N PHE A 16 2.11 -0.91 8.13
CA PHE A 16 3.44 -1.21 7.62
C PHE A 16 3.90 -0.18 6.59
N THR A 17 5.12 0.29 6.76
CA THR A 17 5.89 1.04 5.76
C THR A 17 6.97 0.13 5.17
N TYR A 18 7.22 0.20 3.88
CA TYR A 18 8.21 -0.64 3.20
C TYR A 18 9.27 0.19 2.50
N ILE A 19 10.55 -0.18 2.65
CA ILE A 19 11.65 0.39 1.85
C ILE A 19 12.18 -0.70 0.91
N LEU A 20 12.13 -0.43 -0.39
CA LEU A 20 12.66 -1.28 -1.45
C LEU A 20 14.01 -0.72 -1.87
N VAL A 21 15.04 -1.55 -1.87
CA VAL A 21 16.40 -1.13 -2.22
C VAL A 21 16.84 -1.86 -3.49
N ALA A 22 17.32 -1.12 -4.49
CA ALA A 22 17.89 -1.70 -5.70
C ALA A 22 19.14 -2.51 -5.37
N PRO A 23 19.22 -3.79 -5.78
CA PRO A 23 20.30 -4.67 -5.38
C PRO A 23 21.68 -4.19 -5.86
N GLY A 24 22.61 -4.03 -4.93
CA GLY A 24 23.97 -3.57 -5.24
C GLY A 24 24.09 -2.07 -5.54
N GLU A 25 23.00 -1.31 -5.32
CA GLU A 25 22.91 0.11 -5.57
C GLU A 25 22.42 0.86 -4.33
N SER A 26 22.41 2.20 -4.39
CA SER A 26 21.87 3.05 -3.32
C SER A 26 20.43 3.49 -3.59
N ASP A 27 19.88 3.29 -4.78
CA ASP A 27 18.53 3.75 -5.11
C ASP A 27 17.47 2.96 -4.36
N ALA A 28 16.50 3.68 -3.80
CA ALA A 28 15.44 3.12 -2.99
C ALA A 28 14.09 3.79 -3.26
N VAL A 29 13.03 3.07 -2.88
CA VAL A 29 11.64 3.51 -2.92
C VAL A 29 11.02 3.20 -1.57
N ILE A 30 10.20 4.10 -1.04
CA ILE A 30 9.41 3.88 0.17
C ILE A 30 7.92 3.81 -0.17
N ILE A 31 7.18 2.93 0.50
CA ILE A 31 5.73 2.72 0.31
C ILE A 31 5.02 2.97 1.63
N ASP A 32 3.94 3.76 1.61
CA ASP A 32 3.03 4.09 2.71
C ASP A 32 3.75 4.57 3.99
N PRO A 33 4.55 5.65 3.94
CA PRO A 33 5.25 6.16 5.11
C PRO A 33 4.29 6.94 6.03
N VAL A 34 4.46 6.77 7.36
CA VAL A 34 3.60 7.36 8.39
C VAL A 34 4.22 8.65 8.95
N GLU A 35 3.44 9.75 9.06
CA GLU A 35 3.90 11.09 9.45
C GLU A 35 4.69 11.10 10.77
N ARG A 36 4.20 10.43 11.80
CA ARG A 36 4.91 10.38 13.11
C ARG A 36 6.27 9.70 13.07
N HIS A 37 6.57 8.98 11.97
CA HIS A 37 7.80 8.21 11.80
C HIS A 37 8.75 8.75 10.72
N TRP A 38 8.46 9.92 10.14
CA TRP A 38 9.28 10.46 9.05
C TRP A 38 10.78 10.56 9.41
N GLU A 39 11.13 10.93 10.66
CA GLU A 39 12.52 10.99 11.10
C GLU A 39 13.16 9.60 11.25
N ARG A 40 12.38 8.61 11.69
CA ARG A 40 12.84 7.21 11.74
C ARG A 40 13.17 6.72 10.35
N ASP A 41 12.27 6.97 9.41
CA ASP A 41 12.37 6.50 8.04
C ASP A 41 13.55 7.20 7.33
N LEU A 42 13.69 8.50 7.51
CA LEU A 42 14.84 9.26 7.01
C LEU A 42 16.16 8.73 7.61
N ARG A 43 16.22 8.47 8.92
CA ARG A 43 17.41 7.87 9.55
C ARG A 43 17.75 6.48 8.98
N HIS A 44 16.77 5.66 8.61
CA HIS A 44 17.02 4.38 7.93
C HIS A 44 17.65 4.61 6.55
N ILE A 45 17.13 5.54 5.78
CA ILE A 45 17.64 5.92 4.47
C ILE A 45 19.10 6.42 4.59
N ASP A 46 19.36 7.35 5.50
CA ASP A 46 20.69 7.96 5.69
C ASP A 46 21.73 6.94 6.18
N ARG A 47 21.38 6.12 7.19
CA ARG A 47 22.30 5.12 7.77
C ARG A 47 22.71 4.03 6.78
N LEU A 48 21.86 3.73 5.82
CA LEU A 48 22.14 2.75 4.76
C LEU A 48 22.73 3.42 3.52
N GLY A 49 22.95 4.73 3.52
CA GLY A 49 23.48 5.49 2.38
C GLY A 49 22.56 5.42 1.17
N LEU A 50 21.25 5.33 1.38
CA LEU A 50 20.29 5.18 0.29
C LEU A 50 19.93 6.55 -0.31
N ARG A 51 19.63 6.52 -1.60
CA ARG A 51 19.05 7.64 -2.34
C ARG A 51 17.60 7.35 -2.61
N LEU A 52 16.70 8.00 -1.89
CA LEU A 52 15.26 7.84 -2.09
C LEU A 52 14.87 8.46 -3.45
N ARG A 53 14.25 7.63 -4.32
CA ARG A 53 13.83 8.04 -5.66
C ARG A 53 12.34 8.37 -5.69
N TYR A 54 11.53 7.55 -5.02
CA TYR A 54 10.08 7.69 -4.99
C TYR A 54 9.54 7.43 -3.60
N VAL A 55 8.45 8.14 -3.29
CA VAL A 55 7.55 7.85 -2.20
C VAL A 55 6.22 7.43 -2.81
N LEU A 56 5.80 6.18 -2.60
CA LEU A 56 4.60 5.60 -3.16
C LEU A 56 3.50 5.53 -2.11
N GLU A 57 2.27 5.85 -2.50
CA GLU A 57 1.06 5.60 -1.73
C GLU A 57 0.25 4.48 -2.37
N THR A 58 -0.23 3.52 -1.59
CA THR A 58 -1.15 2.49 -2.11
C THR A 58 -2.55 3.05 -2.28
N HIS A 59 -2.96 3.99 -1.43
CA HIS A 59 -4.25 4.68 -1.46
C HIS A 59 -4.21 5.94 -0.57
N ALA A 60 -5.29 6.70 -0.52
CA ALA A 60 -5.44 7.78 0.47
C ALA A 60 -5.88 7.17 1.81
N HIS A 61 -4.95 7.03 2.76
CA HIS A 61 -5.18 6.40 4.06
C HIS A 61 -6.19 7.17 4.93
N ALA A 62 -7.00 6.43 5.71
CA ALA A 62 -8.00 6.99 6.61
C ALA A 62 -7.64 6.85 8.10
N ASP A 63 -6.59 6.11 8.41
CA ASP A 63 -6.16 5.71 9.75
C ASP A 63 -4.90 6.45 10.24
N HIS A 64 -4.12 7.01 9.33
CA HIS A 64 -2.93 7.82 9.63
C HIS A 64 -2.70 8.90 8.58
N VAL A 65 -1.89 9.90 8.93
CA VAL A 65 -1.38 10.89 7.98
C VAL A 65 -0.06 10.40 7.40
N THR A 66 0.11 10.52 6.08
CA THR A 66 1.36 10.16 5.40
C THR A 66 2.46 11.19 5.64
N SER A 67 3.71 10.76 5.61
CA SER A 67 4.89 11.64 5.56
C SER A 67 5.42 11.89 4.15
N ALA A 68 4.68 11.51 3.11
CA ALA A 68 5.17 11.55 1.72
C ALA A 68 5.71 12.92 1.32
N GLY A 69 4.94 13.98 1.50
CA GLY A 69 5.38 15.33 1.15
C GLY A 69 6.64 15.75 1.91
N ARG A 70 6.70 15.47 3.21
CA ARG A 70 7.86 15.79 4.04
C ARG A 70 9.12 15.03 3.63
N LEU A 71 9.00 13.74 3.30
CA LEU A 71 10.13 12.95 2.80
C LEU A 71 10.58 13.46 1.42
N CYS A 72 9.65 13.82 0.52
CA CYS A 72 9.98 14.44 -0.76
C CYS A 72 10.75 15.75 -0.59
N GLU A 73 10.29 16.66 0.29
CA GLU A 73 10.99 17.92 0.61
C GLU A 73 12.41 17.70 1.14
N LYS A 74 12.62 16.68 1.98
CA LYS A 74 13.93 16.41 2.60
C LYS A 74 14.92 15.68 1.71
N THR A 75 14.44 14.85 0.78
CA THR A 75 15.30 13.95 -0.01
C THR A 75 15.37 14.30 -1.48
N GLY A 76 14.44 15.11 -1.98
CA GLY A 76 14.26 15.36 -3.41
C GLY A 76 13.63 14.18 -4.17
N ALA A 77 13.07 13.20 -3.45
CA ALA A 77 12.29 12.12 -4.05
C ALA A 77 10.98 12.65 -4.65
N LEU A 78 10.44 11.94 -5.63
CA LEU A 78 9.15 12.25 -6.23
C LEU A 78 8.04 11.47 -5.53
N ALA A 79 6.93 12.13 -5.24
CA ALA A 79 5.74 11.44 -4.78
C ALA A 79 5.02 10.78 -5.96
N ALA A 80 4.55 9.55 -5.75
CA ALA A 80 3.78 8.82 -6.73
C ALA A 80 2.55 8.20 -6.06
N ALA A 81 1.38 8.48 -6.59
CA ALA A 81 0.11 8.09 -6.01
C ALA A 81 -0.89 7.61 -7.05
N PRO A 82 -1.87 6.79 -6.66
CA PRO A 82 -2.94 6.35 -7.56
C PRO A 82 -3.72 7.53 -8.15
N SER A 83 -3.92 7.56 -9.46
CA SER A 83 -4.68 8.62 -10.14
C SER A 83 -6.12 8.76 -9.64
N GLY A 84 -6.70 7.69 -9.09
CA GLY A 84 -8.08 7.66 -8.57
C GLY A 84 -8.24 8.05 -7.09
N CYS A 85 -7.15 8.38 -6.36
CA CYS A 85 -7.21 8.70 -4.92
C CYS A 85 -7.35 10.19 -4.60
N GLY A 86 -7.27 11.07 -5.61
CA GLY A 86 -7.36 12.52 -5.39
C GLY A 86 -6.11 13.13 -4.74
N ILE A 87 -4.97 12.44 -4.75
CA ILE A 87 -3.67 12.93 -4.25
C ILE A 87 -3.02 13.75 -5.38
N LEU A 88 -3.58 14.92 -5.65
CA LEU A 88 -3.22 15.75 -6.80
C LEU A 88 -1.79 16.32 -6.77
N PRO A 89 -1.18 16.65 -5.61
CA PRO A 89 0.19 17.16 -5.56
C PRO A 89 1.26 16.11 -5.89
N ALA A 90 0.93 14.82 -5.97
CA ALA A 90 1.90 13.80 -6.37
C ALA A 90 2.36 14.03 -7.81
N GLU A 91 3.68 14.05 -8.02
CA GLU A 91 4.29 14.29 -9.34
C GLU A 91 3.97 13.18 -10.35
N LEU A 92 3.79 11.95 -9.85
CA LEU A 92 3.39 10.81 -10.67
C LEU A 92 1.99 10.35 -10.29
N GLN A 93 1.06 10.48 -11.23
CA GLN A 93 -0.30 9.94 -11.13
C GLN A 93 -0.32 8.55 -11.78
N LEU A 94 -0.34 7.51 -10.95
CA LEU A 94 -0.14 6.12 -11.39
C LEU A 94 -1.43 5.51 -11.95
N ASN A 95 -1.28 4.71 -13.00
CA ASN A 95 -2.34 3.96 -13.65
C ASN A 95 -2.01 2.46 -13.71
N ASP A 96 -3.03 1.64 -13.98
CA ASP A 96 -2.88 0.17 -14.09
C ASP A 96 -1.86 -0.22 -15.16
N GLY A 97 -0.98 -1.14 -14.82
CA GLY A 97 0.04 -1.69 -15.73
C GLY A 97 1.29 -0.84 -15.90
N GLU A 98 1.35 0.37 -15.34
CA GLU A 98 2.54 1.21 -15.41
C GLU A 98 3.74 0.58 -14.70
N LEU A 99 4.94 0.98 -15.12
CA LEU A 99 6.21 0.55 -14.56
C LEU A 99 6.95 1.74 -13.97
N ILE A 100 7.22 1.68 -12.67
CA ILE A 100 8.07 2.65 -11.97
C ILE A 100 9.51 2.11 -12.00
N ARG A 101 10.41 2.84 -12.65
CA ARG A 101 11.82 2.45 -12.78
C ARG A 101 12.69 3.17 -11.79
N PHE A 102 13.55 2.43 -11.09
CA PHE A 102 14.56 2.98 -10.18
C PHE A 102 15.84 2.13 -10.22
N GLY A 103 16.96 2.71 -9.78
CA GLY A 103 18.25 2.06 -10.02
C GLY A 103 18.54 1.87 -11.50
N GLN A 104 19.41 0.91 -11.83
CA GLN A 104 19.81 0.63 -13.21
C GLN A 104 18.80 -0.26 -13.95
N ALA A 105 18.14 -1.19 -13.24
CA ALA A 105 17.30 -2.22 -13.87
C ALA A 105 16.07 -2.63 -13.04
N GLU A 106 15.73 -1.87 -11.99
CA GLU A 106 14.59 -2.22 -11.15
C GLU A 106 13.30 -1.63 -11.69
N GLU A 107 12.26 -2.46 -11.69
CA GLU A 107 10.92 -2.08 -12.13
C GLU A 107 9.89 -2.53 -11.09
N ILE A 108 9.05 -1.61 -10.65
CA ILE A 108 7.85 -1.89 -9.87
C ILE A 108 6.66 -1.83 -10.81
N ARG A 109 5.92 -2.92 -10.93
CA ARG A 109 4.68 -2.94 -11.72
C ARG A 109 3.51 -2.51 -10.86
N VAL A 110 2.75 -1.56 -11.36
CA VAL A 110 1.54 -1.03 -10.75
C VAL A 110 0.34 -1.89 -11.14
N LEU A 111 -0.48 -2.29 -10.16
CA LEU A 111 -1.75 -2.98 -10.37
C LEU A 111 -2.86 -2.13 -9.74
N HIS A 112 -3.80 -1.63 -10.52
CA HIS A 112 -5.01 -1.02 -9.97
C HIS A 112 -5.87 -2.11 -9.35
N THR A 113 -6.04 -2.06 -8.05
CA THR A 113 -6.75 -3.05 -7.24
C THR A 113 -7.84 -2.39 -6.40
N PRO A 114 -8.88 -1.80 -7.05
CA PRO A 114 -9.95 -1.08 -6.36
C PRO A 114 -10.77 -2.00 -5.49
N GLY A 115 -11.45 -1.40 -4.51
CA GLY A 115 -12.43 -2.08 -3.67
C GLY A 115 -12.37 -1.67 -2.22
N HIS A 116 -11.20 -1.57 -1.60
CA HIS A 116 -11.04 -0.86 -0.31
C HIS A 116 -11.30 0.64 -0.52
N THR A 117 -10.63 1.25 -1.47
CA THR A 117 -10.98 2.54 -2.05
C THR A 117 -11.10 2.40 -3.57
N ALA A 118 -11.74 3.37 -4.24
CA ALA A 118 -11.84 3.36 -5.70
C ALA A 118 -10.47 3.47 -6.40
N GLY A 119 -9.49 4.10 -5.76
CA GLY A 119 -8.15 4.32 -6.32
C GLY A 119 -7.09 3.35 -5.82
N SER A 120 -7.41 2.38 -4.95
CA SER A 120 -6.41 1.47 -4.35
C SER A 120 -5.53 0.79 -5.40
N MET A 121 -4.22 0.73 -5.10
CA MET A 121 -3.22 0.07 -5.94
C MET A 121 -2.37 -0.91 -5.15
N SER A 122 -1.86 -1.91 -5.86
CA SER A 122 -0.86 -2.85 -5.36
C SER A 122 0.39 -2.75 -6.21
N TYR A 123 1.55 -2.99 -5.62
CA TYR A 123 2.86 -2.85 -6.27
C TYR A 123 3.57 -4.19 -6.31
N VAL A 124 4.01 -4.63 -7.49
CA VAL A 124 4.72 -5.90 -7.68
C VAL A 124 6.18 -5.64 -7.95
N TRP A 125 7.06 -6.22 -7.14
CA TRP A 125 8.51 -6.10 -7.28
C TRP A 125 9.22 -7.39 -6.87
N ARG A 126 10.01 -7.97 -7.78
CA ARG A 126 10.90 -9.12 -7.51
C ARG A 126 10.26 -10.28 -6.72
N GLY A 127 9.09 -10.75 -7.16
CA GLY A 127 8.38 -11.85 -6.47
C GLY A 127 7.73 -11.44 -5.14
N ASN A 128 7.60 -10.14 -4.90
CA ASN A 128 6.85 -9.53 -3.80
C ASN A 128 5.67 -8.75 -4.35
N VAL A 129 4.58 -8.69 -3.61
CA VAL A 129 3.44 -7.80 -3.87
C VAL A 129 3.07 -7.06 -2.58
N PHE A 130 2.99 -5.72 -2.67
CA PHE A 130 2.57 -4.81 -1.60
C PHE A 130 1.12 -4.44 -1.90
N THR A 131 0.22 -4.90 -1.06
CA THR A 131 -1.21 -4.94 -1.39
C THR A 131 -2.01 -3.79 -0.78
N GLY A 132 -1.36 -2.92 0.02
CA GLY A 132 -2.10 -1.97 0.83
C GLY A 132 -3.23 -2.68 1.58
N ASP A 133 -4.42 -2.11 1.53
CA ASP A 133 -5.60 -2.68 2.18
C ASP A 133 -6.50 -3.50 1.24
N THR A 134 -6.08 -3.73 -0.01
CA THR A 134 -6.83 -4.63 -0.90
C THR A 134 -6.83 -6.07 -0.37
N LEU A 135 -5.66 -6.57 0.05
CA LEU A 135 -5.52 -7.91 0.63
C LEU A 135 -4.66 -7.83 1.89
N LEU A 136 -5.21 -8.28 3.01
CA LEU A 136 -4.53 -8.41 4.29
C LEU A 136 -4.29 -9.89 4.61
N ILE A 137 -3.38 -10.18 5.55
CA ILE A 137 -3.16 -11.56 5.99
C ILE A 137 -4.44 -12.07 6.67
N ASP A 138 -4.98 -13.16 6.16
CA ASP A 138 -6.25 -13.76 6.60
C ASP A 138 -7.45 -12.78 6.54
N GLY A 139 -7.42 -11.80 5.63
CA GLY A 139 -8.48 -10.82 5.51
C GLY A 139 -8.34 -9.88 4.31
N CYS A 140 -9.08 -8.79 4.34
CA CYS A 140 -8.99 -7.70 3.39
C CYS A 140 -9.45 -6.39 4.06
N GLY A 141 -9.18 -5.25 3.45
CA GLY A 141 -9.71 -3.96 3.89
C GLY A 141 -11.23 -3.91 3.85
N ARG A 142 -11.79 -2.95 4.55
CA ARG A 142 -13.22 -2.62 4.47
C ARG A 142 -13.57 -1.97 3.12
N THR A 143 -14.85 -1.98 2.77
CA THR A 143 -15.30 -1.52 1.44
C THR A 143 -16.45 -0.50 1.50
N ASP A 144 -16.72 0.04 2.68
CA ASP A 144 -17.89 0.89 2.98
C ASP A 144 -17.56 2.40 3.04
N PHE A 145 -16.31 2.79 2.76
CA PHE A 145 -15.85 4.20 2.70
C PHE A 145 -15.09 4.50 1.41
N GLN A 146 -14.83 5.79 1.15
CA GLN A 146 -13.96 6.28 0.05
C GLN A 146 -14.29 5.66 -1.31
N SER A 147 -15.58 5.55 -1.64
CA SER A 147 -16.06 4.88 -2.85
C SER A 147 -15.59 3.43 -2.98
N GLY A 148 -15.47 2.74 -1.86
CA GLY A 148 -15.18 1.32 -1.80
C GLY A 148 -16.31 0.46 -2.38
N SER A 149 -15.98 -0.77 -2.75
CA SER A 149 -16.90 -1.74 -3.33
C SER A 149 -16.44 -3.15 -3.05
N ALA A 150 -17.28 -3.96 -2.41
CA ALA A 150 -16.98 -5.36 -2.16
C ALA A 150 -16.85 -6.16 -3.47
N ASP A 151 -17.68 -5.87 -4.46
CA ASP A 151 -17.58 -6.48 -5.79
C ASP A 151 -16.22 -6.19 -6.45
N ALA A 152 -15.82 -4.91 -6.47
CA ALA A 152 -14.55 -4.51 -7.05
C ALA A 152 -13.36 -5.12 -6.29
N LEU A 153 -13.43 -5.23 -4.96
CA LEU A 153 -12.38 -5.86 -4.16
C LEU A 153 -12.26 -7.35 -4.49
N TYR A 154 -13.38 -8.05 -4.59
CA TYR A 154 -13.38 -9.46 -4.97
C TYR A 154 -12.71 -9.67 -6.33
N ASP A 155 -13.07 -8.86 -7.33
CA ASP A 155 -12.49 -8.93 -8.67
C ASP A 155 -11.00 -8.59 -8.66
N SER A 156 -10.60 -7.53 -7.95
CA SER A 156 -9.20 -7.13 -7.82
C SER A 156 -8.35 -8.27 -7.25
N VAL A 157 -8.83 -8.91 -6.19
CA VAL A 157 -8.09 -10.02 -5.56
C VAL A 157 -8.04 -11.22 -6.49
N HIS A 158 -9.16 -11.67 -7.05
CA HIS A 158 -9.20 -12.91 -7.83
C HIS A 158 -8.53 -12.76 -9.21
N ALA A 159 -8.80 -11.65 -9.91
CA ALA A 159 -8.28 -11.46 -11.26
C ALA A 159 -6.83 -10.97 -11.32
N LYS A 160 -6.36 -10.25 -10.30
CA LYS A 160 -5.03 -9.64 -10.31
C LYS A 160 -4.08 -10.24 -9.27
N LEU A 161 -4.44 -10.26 -7.99
CA LEU A 161 -3.54 -10.71 -6.93
C LEU A 161 -3.42 -12.24 -6.93
N PHE A 162 -4.53 -12.97 -6.98
CA PHE A 162 -4.51 -14.42 -7.03
C PHE A 162 -4.06 -14.98 -8.39
N ALA A 163 -3.94 -14.16 -9.43
CA ALA A 163 -3.30 -14.52 -10.68
C ALA A 163 -1.77 -14.48 -10.64
N LEU A 164 -1.18 -13.86 -9.61
CA LEU A 164 0.27 -13.89 -9.40
C LEU A 164 0.76 -15.30 -9.05
N PRO A 165 2.05 -15.61 -9.29
CA PRO A 165 2.63 -16.90 -8.89
C PRO A 165 2.38 -17.20 -7.42
N ASP A 166 2.11 -18.45 -7.11
CA ASP A 166 1.74 -18.90 -5.76
C ASP A 166 2.79 -18.61 -4.68
N ASP A 167 4.07 -18.57 -5.05
CA ASP A 167 5.19 -18.25 -4.17
C ASP A 167 5.49 -16.75 -4.04
N THR A 168 4.70 -15.89 -4.71
CA THR A 168 4.79 -14.44 -4.52
C THR A 168 4.51 -14.11 -3.06
N ARG A 169 5.44 -13.40 -2.41
CA ARG A 169 5.26 -12.91 -1.04
C ARG A 169 4.31 -11.74 -1.02
N MET A 170 3.35 -11.79 -0.13
CA MET A 170 2.34 -10.75 0.05
C MET A 170 2.63 -9.94 1.31
N TRP A 171 2.77 -8.63 1.14
CA TRP A 171 3.09 -7.63 2.16
C TRP A 171 1.89 -6.68 2.30
N PRO A 172 1.12 -6.78 3.40
CA PRO A 172 -0.11 -6.01 3.58
C PRO A 172 0.15 -4.57 4.04
N GLY A 173 -0.86 -3.69 3.92
CA GLY A 173 -0.82 -2.36 4.51
C GLY A 173 -0.89 -2.39 6.04
N HIS A 174 -1.65 -3.33 6.61
CA HIS A 174 -1.89 -3.43 8.05
C HIS A 174 -1.74 -4.84 8.59
N ASP A 175 -1.43 -4.92 9.90
CA ASP A 175 -1.57 -6.14 10.69
C ASP A 175 -2.03 -5.86 12.12
N TYR A 176 -2.98 -6.65 12.56
CA TYR A 176 -3.57 -6.57 13.91
C TYR A 176 -3.31 -7.83 14.75
N LYS A 177 -2.52 -8.78 14.24
CA LYS A 177 -2.36 -10.12 14.81
C LYS A 177 -0.91 -10.54 15.04
N GLY A 178 0.06 -9.66 14.75
CA GLY A 178 1.49 -9.95 14.88
C GLY A 178 2.05 -10.73 13.69
N GLN A 179 1.42 -10.63 12.51
CA GLN A 179 1.87 -11.27 11.27
C GLN A 179 2.50 -10.21 10.35
N SER A 180 3.57 -10.55 9.67
CA SER A 180 4.34 -9.57 8.90
C SER A 180 4.36 -9.82 7.39
N VAL A 181 4.17 -11.04 6.95
CA VAL A 181 4.22 -11.46 5.55
C VAL A 181 3.43 -12.74 5.34
N SER A 182 2.79 -12.86 4.18
CA SER A 182 2.10 -14.05 3.72
C SER A 182 2.58 -14.45 2.31
N THR A 183 1.88 -15.35 1.65
CA THR A 183 2.07 -15.70 0.25
C THR A 183 0.73 -15.74 -0.48
N ILE A 184 0.75 -15.54 -1.78
CA ILE A 184 -0.45 -15.67 -2.61
C ILE A 184 -1.06 -17.06 -2.45
N ARG A 185 -0.23 -18.11 -2.37
CA ARG A 185 -0.70 -19.50 -2.11
C ARG A 185 -1.46 -19.62 -0.80
N TRP A 186 -0.93 -19.01 0.27
CA TRP A 186 -1.59 -19.06 1.58
C TRP A 186 -2.94 -18.38 1.55
N GLU A 187 -2.99 -17.15 1.06
CA GLU A 187 -4.22 -16.37 1.01
C GLU A 187 -5.31 -17.01 0.13
N LYS A 188 -4.95 -17.58 -1.02
CA LYS A 188 -5.89 -18.35 -1.84
C LYS A 188 -6.58 -19.49 -1.08
N ARG A 189 -5.86 -20.13 -0.16
CA ARG A 189 -6.33 -21.35 0.52
C ARG A 189 -6.95 -21.08 1.88
N HIS A 190 -6.50 -20.06 2.58
CA HIS A 190 -6.79 -19.88 4.01
C HIS A 190 -7.38 -18.52 4.37
N ASN A 191 -7.37 -17.54 3.47
CA ASN A 191 -7.90 -16.21 3.78
C ASN A 191 -9.37 -16.32 4.26
N ALA A 192 -9.62 -15.90 5.50
CA ALA A 192 -10.92 -16.09 6.16
C ALA A 192 -12.09 -15.39 5.45
N ARG A 193 -11.80 -14.35 4.67
CA ARG A 193 -12.84 -13.59 3.93
C ARG A 193 -12.99 -14.04 2.48
N LEU A 194 -11.93 -14.55 1.84
CA LEU A 194 -11.86 -14.75 0.39
C LEU A 194 -11.75 -16.22 -0.04
N ALA A 195 -11.05 -17.06 0.76
CA ALA A 195 -10.77 -18.44 0.34
C ALA A 195 -12.04 -19.26 0.18
N GLY A 196 -12.24 -19.81 -1.04
CA GLY A 196 -13.36 -20.69 -1.36
C GLY A 196 -14.75 -20.02 -1.38
N ARG A 197 -14.84 -18.70 -1.29
CA ARG A 197 -16.12 -17.98 -1.33
C ARG A 197 -16.50 -17.61 -2.76
N SER A 198 -17.81 -17.67 -3.05
CA SER A 198 -18.38 -17.03 -4.22
C SER A 198 -18.33 -15.50 -4.05
N ARG A 199 -18.50 -14.76 -5.16
CA ARG A 199 -18.61 -13.31 -5.13
C ARG A 199 -19.81 -12.88 -4.25
N GLU A 200 -20.95 -13.50 -4.42
CA GLU A 200 -22.19 -13.19 -3.71
C GLU A 200 -22.04 -13.39 -2.20
N ASP A 201 -21.39 -14.49 -1.79
CA ASP A 201 -21.11 -14.77 -0.38
C ASP A 201 -20.13 -13.78 0.22
N PHE A 202 -19.11 -13.37 -0.55
CA PHE A 202 -18.16 -12.36 -0.13
C PHE A 202 -18.83 -10.98 0.04
N VAL A 203 -19.60 -10.54 -0.96
CA VAL A 203 -20.31 -9.24 -0.91
C VAL A 203 -21.28 -9.21 0.27
N ARG A 204 -22.03 -10.29 0.50
CA ARG A 204 -22.90 -10.41 1.68
C ARG A 204 -22.10 -10.30 2.98
N LEU A 205 -21.01 -11.05 3.12
CA LEU A 205 -20.13 -11.00 4.28
C LEU A 205 -19.64 -9.57 4.55
N MET A 206 -19.16 -8.88 3.51
CA MET A 206 -18.65 -7.52 3.64
C MET A 206 -19.73 -6.52 4.03
N GLY A 207 -20.97 -6.69 3.53
CA GLY A 207 -22.11 -5.87 3.89
C GLY A 207 -22.62 -6.08 5.32
N GLU A 208 -22.33 -7.23 5.92
CA GLU A 208 -22.68 -7.56 7.30
C GLU A 208 -21.62 -7.09 8.32
N LEU A 209 -20.47 -6.61 7.87
CA LEU A 209 -19.42 -6.09 8.75
C LEU A 209 -19.88 -4.76 9.38
N ASN A 210 -20.18 -4.80 10.67
CA ASN A 210 -20.52 -3.61 11.44
C ASN A 210 -19.25 -3.04 12.10
N LEU A 211 -18.37 -2.45 11.32
CA LEU A 211 -17.12 -1.86 11.80
C LEU A 211 -17.34 -0.39 12.17
N PRO A 212 -16.76 0.11 13.29
CA PRO A 212 -16.82 1.52 13.62
C PRO A 212 -16.18 2.38 12.50
N LYS A 213 -16.66 3.61 12.34
CA LYS A 213 -16.05 4.58 11.42
C LYS A 213 -14.56 4.75 11.80
N PRO A 214 -13.63 4.79 10.83
CA PRO A 214 -12.22 5.08 11.13
C PRO A 214 -12.11 6.44 11.82
N THR A 215 -11.45 6.47 12.97
CA THR A 215 -11.43 7.65 13.88
C THR A 215 -10.83 8.88 13.22
N LEU A 216 -9.83 8.69 12.37
CA LEU A 216 -9.07 9.79 11.74
C LEU A 216 -9.53 10.11 10.32
N ILE A 217 -10.54 9.45 9.75
CA ILE A 217 -10.88 9.59 8.32
C ILE A 217 -11.13 11.04 7.90
N ASP A 218 -11.80 11.83 8.73
CA ASP A 218 -12.15 13.22 8.43
C ASP A 218 -10.94 14.18 8.49
N VAL A 219 -9.83 13.72 9.06
CA VAL A 219 -8.55 14.45 9.16
C VAL A 219 -7.51 13.87 8.21
N ALA A 220 -7.35 12.54 8.24
CA ALA A 220 -6.29 11.86 7.49
C ALA A 220 -6.52 11.91 5.97
N VAL A 221 -7.75 11.65 5.50
CA VAL A 221 -8.02 11.63 4.05
C VAL A 221 -7.73 12.99 3.39
N PRO A 222 -8.24 14.14 3.87
CA PRO A 222 -7.88 15.44 3.31
C PRO A 222 -6.38 15.76 3.40
N ALA A 223 -5.73 15.42 4.54
CA ALA A 223 -4.30 15.63 4.69
C ALA A 223 -3.50 14.78 3.68
N ASN A 224 -3.87 13.52 3.50
CA ASN A 224 -3.20 12.59 2.58
C ASN A 224 -3.41 12.98 1.12
N GLN A 225 -4.55 13.55 0.78
CA GLN A 225 -4.77 14.15 -0.54
C GLN A 225 -3.82 15.32 -0.83
N ASN A 226 -3.21 15.90 0.22
CA ASN A 226 -2.15 16.91 0.14
C ASN A 226 -0.77 16.37 0.57
N LEU A 227 -0.52 15.06 0.42
CA LEU A 227 0.75 14.39 0.78
C LEU A 227 1.16 14.57 2.26
N GLY A 228 0.21 14.79 3.16
CA GLY A 228 0.45 15.04 4.58
C GLY A 228 1.02 16.44 4.89
N LEU A 229 1.12 17.33 3.90
CA LEU A 229 1.58 18.70 4.09
C LEU A 229 0.42 19.60 4.57
N PRO A 230 0.72 20.65 5.36
CA PRO A 230 -0.28 21.66 5.71
C PRO A 230 -0.88 22.33 4.47
N HIS A 231 -2.17 22.62 4.47
CA HIS A 231 -2.78 23.40 3.41
C HIS A 231 -2.19 24.82 3.41
N GLY A 232 -1.58 25.22 2.28
CA GLY A 232 -1.07 26.58 2.07
C GLY A 232 0.43 26.78 2.33
N ALA A 233 1.23 25.74 2.25
CA ALA A 233 2.69 25.89 2.18
C ALA A 233 3.17 26.14 0.75
#